data_268c31d142fe9342ebed4c39e9eedd30
#
_entry.id   268c31d142fe9342ebed4c39e9eedd30
#
_cell.length_a   1.000
_cell.length_b   1.000
_cell.length_c   1.000
_cell.angle_alpha   90.00
_cell.angle_beta   90.00
_cell.angle_gamma   90.00
#
_symmetry.space_group_name_H-M   'P 1'
#
loop_
_entity.id
_entity.type
_entity.pdbx_description
1 polymer ?
#
loop_
_entity_poly.entity_id
_entity_poly.type
_entity_poly.pdbx_seq_one_letter_code
_entity_poly.pdbx_strand_id
1 'polypeptide(L)'
;MAAPIRAALMITCLGDVFFPEVGVAMVHLLRRLGVEVDFPEGQTCCGMPLFNSGYHRDAAQVAARTVKLFADASHVVVPSGSCTWMVKAEYPGLLKHAPALRAGAESLARRTRELSRFIVEVLGVTKIESPFQGRVTYHDSCHLLRGLGESASPRALLRGVPGVELVELPGADQCCGFGGSFSVRLPEVSTSILDKKLANVEATGARCLVACDAGCLMQMGGGLTRRSSAVKAVHLAQVLAGEIPP
;
A
#
# COMPACT_ATOMS: atom_id res chain seq x y z
N MET A 1 -2.13 23.46 -22.95
CA MET A 1 -1.93 22.15 -22.28
C MET A 1 -2.17 22.36 -20.79
N ALA A 2 -2.91 21.47 -20.13
CA ALA A 2 -3.07 21.54 -18.66
C ALA A 2 -1.68 21.37 -18.01
N ALA A 3 -1.45 22.05 -16.88
CA ALA A 3 -0.22 21.85 -16.10
C ALA A 3 -0.10 20.39 -15.68
N PRO A 4 1.12 19.82 -15.65
CA PRO A 4 1.31 18.44 -15.20
C PRO A 4 0.86 18.27 -13.75
N ILE A 5 0.25 17.13 -13.45
CA ILE A 5 -0.13 16.79 -12.06
C ILE A 5 1.14 16.52 -11.27
N ARG A 6 1.30 17.24 -10.14
CA ARG A 6 2.42 17.06 -9.23
C ARG A 6 2.00 16.26 -8.00
N ALA A 7 2.75 15.22 -7.64
CA ALA A 7 2.47 14.36 -6.50
C ALA A 7 3.72 14.11 -5.66
N ALA A 8 3.60 14.32 -4.35
CA ALA A 8 4.61 13.93 -3.38
C ALA A 8 4.41 12.47 -2.99
N LEU A 9 5.49 11.69 -2.99
CA LEU A 9 5.46 10.30 -2.58
C LEU A 9 5.70 10.18 -1.08
N MET A 10 4.79 9.50 -0.40
CA MET A 10 4.99 9.06 0.97
C MET A 10 5.37 7.58 0.97
N ILE A 11 6.69 7.31 0.96
CA ILE A 11 7.20 5.94 1.02
C ILE A 11 7.09 5.42 2.45
N THR A 12 6.65 4.18 2.58
CA THR A 12 6.38 3.58 3.88
C THR A 12 7.65 2.97 4.47
N CYS A 13 7.79 2.98 5.81
CA CYS A 13 8.99 2.47 6.46
C CYS A 13 9.31 1.00 6.11
N LEU A 14 8.29 0.13 6.04
CA LEU A 14 8.50 -1.25 5.61
C LEU A 14 8.81 -1.35 4.11
N GLY A 15 8.21 -0.48 3.30
CA GLY A 15 8.51 -0.41 1.86
C GLY A 15 9.96 0.02 1.63
N ASP A 16 10.42 1.06 2.33
CA ASP A 16 11.77 1.59 2.18
C ASP A 16 12.86 0.58 2.61
N VAL A 17 12.63 -0.10 3.75
CA VAL A 17 13.64 -1.00 4.34
C VAL A 17 13.66 -2.39 3.69
N PHE A 18 12.51 -2.96 3.35
CA PHE A 18 12.41 -4.36 2.89
C PHE A 18 12.03 -4.51 1.41
N PHE A 19 11.49 -3.48 0.79
CA PHE A 19 10.99 -3.50 -0.59
C PHE A 19 11.30 -2.17 -1.31
N PRO A 20 12.57 -1.68 -1.29
CA PRO A 20 12.91 -0.39 -1.91
C PRO A 20 12.55 -0.33 -3.39
N GLU A 21 12.57 -1.48 -4.08
CA GLU A 21 12.16 -1.62 -5.47
C GLU A 21 10.68 -1.24 -5.71
N VAL A 22 9.82 -1.32 -4.70
CA VAL A 22 8.42 -0.85 -4.80
C VAL A 22 8.37 0.67 -4.98
N GLY A 23 9.20 1.39 -4.22
CA GLY A 23 9.33 2.85 -4.35
C GLY A 23 9.85 3.26 -5.73
N VAL A 24 10.85 2.54 -6.23
CA VAL A 24 11.43 2.75 -7.58
C VAL A 24 10.38 2.51 -8.65
N ALA A 25 9.69 1.35 -8.61
CA ALA A 25 8.63 1.00 -9.54
C ALA A 25 7.49 2.05 -9.53
N MET A 26 7.13 2.57 -8.35
CA MET A 26 6.14 3.64 -8.21
C MET A 26 6.59 4.94 -8.91
N VAL A 27 7.84 5.34 -8.76
CA VAL A 27 8.40 6.54 -9.43
C VAL A 27 8.36 6.36 -10.95
N HIS A 28 8.84 5.23 -11.46
CA HIS A 28 8.84 4.94 -12.90
C HIS A 28 7.41 4.92 -13.46
N LEU A 29 6.50 4.24 -12.78
CA LEU A 29 5.09 4.17 -13.16
C LEU A 29 4.45 5.55 -13.24
N LEU A 30 4.55 6.37 -12.19
CA LEU A 30 3.92 7.67 -12.15
C LEU A 30 4.51 8.65 -13.18
N ARG A 31 5.84 8.63 -13.36
CA ARG A 31 6.49 9.43 -14.42
C ARG A 31 6.02 9.01 -15.82
N ARG A 32 5.91 7.72 -16.08
CA ARG A 32 5.36 7.20 -17.35
C ARG A 32 3.92 7.64 -17.59
N LEU A 33 3.14 7.84 -16.52
CA LEU A 33 1.77 8.36 -16.55
C LEU A 33 1.69 9.90 -16.59
N GLY A 34 2.82 10.60 -16.75
CA GLY A 34 2.87 12.06 -16.89
C GLY A 34 2.78 12.83 -15.58
N VAL A 35 3.03 12.19 -14.44
CA VAL A 35 3.05 12.83 -13.12
C VAL A 35 4.44 13.36 -12.80
N GLU A 36 4.53 14.61 -12.37
CA GLU A 36 5.72 15.16 -11.74
C GLU A 36 5.82 14.63 -10.29
N VAL A 37 6.85 13.82 -10.08
CA VAL A 37 7.07 13.15 -8.80
C VAL A 37 8.02 13.95 -7.93
N ASP A 38 7.57 14.26 -6.71
CA ASP A 38 8.35 14.85 -5.65
C ASP A 38 8.57 13.84 -4.52
N PHE A 39 9.75 13.90 -3.88
CA PHE A 39 10.08 13.02 -2.75
C PHE A 39 10.62 13.89 -1.60
N PRO A 40 9.75 14.37 -0.69
CA PRO A 40 10.18 15.14 0.47
C PRO A 40 11.13 14.32 1.35
N GLU A 41 12.34 14.84 1.59
CA GLU A 41 13.32 14.19 2.45
C GLU A 41 12.92 14.26 3.93
N GLY A 42 13.44 13.33 4.73
CA GLY A 42 13.17 13.29 6.17
C GLY A 42 11.85 12.63 6.54
N GLN A 43 11.28 11.82 5.65
CA GLN A 43 10.14 10.96 5.94
C GLN A 43 10.48 9.96 7.05
N THR A 44 9.45 9.56 7.80
CA THR A 44 9.55 8.54 8.84
C THR A 44 8.38 7.56 8.72
N CYS A 45 8.23 6.65 9.69
CA CYS A 45 7.04 5.81 9.80
C CYS A 45 5.77 6.66 9.86
N CYS A 46 4.64 6.15 9.34
CA CYS A 46 3.33 6.79 9.48
C CYS A 46 2.78 6.78 10.92
N GLY A 47 3.40 6.03 11.82
CA GLY A 47 2.95 5.89 13.22
C GLY A 47 1.93 4.78 13.48
N MET A 48 1.50 4.03 12.48
CA MET A 48 0.51 2.94 12.65
C MET A 48 0.94 1.89 13.70
N PRO A 49 2.18 1.41 13.76
CA PRO A 49 2.60 0.46 14.80
C PRO A 49 2.49 1.03 16.20
N LEU A 50 2.81 2.30 16.40
CA LEU A 50 2.66 3.00 17.68
C LEU A 50 1.18 3.12 18.06
N PHE A 51 0.35 3.55 17.11
CA PHE A 51 -1.09 3.69 17.29
C PHE A 51 -1.75 2.37 17.69
N ASN A 52 -1.50 1.30 16.94
CA ASN A 52 -2.05 -0.04 17.21
C ASN A 52 -1.55 -0.65 18.53
N SER A 53 -0.41 -0.20 19.03
CA SER A 53 0.15 -0.64 20.32
C SER A 53 -0.27 0.23 21.50
N GLY A 54 -1.12 1.26 21.27
CA GLY A 54 -1.63 2.15 22.32
C GLY A 54 -0.72 3.34 22.64
N TYR A 55 0.42 3.50 21.97
CA TYR A 55 1.35 4.62 22.16
C TYR A 55 0.87 5.87 21.39
N HIS A 56 -0.35 6.33 21.69
CA HIS A 56 -1.00 7.40 20.93
C HIS A 56 -0.27 8.74 21.02
N ARG A 57 0.41 9.03 22.14
CA ARG A 57 1.21 10.23 22.31
C ARG A 57 2.39 10.28 21.34
N ASP A 58 3.09 9.15 21.20
CA ASP A 58 4.24 9.03 20.31
C ASP A 58 3.78 9.00 18.84
N ALA A 59 2.66 8.32 18.56
CA ALA A 59 2.01 8.36 17.26
C ALA A 59 1.62 9.79 16.85
N ALA A 60 1.14 10.63 17.79
CA ALA A 60 0.83 12.03 17.53
C ALA A 60 2.06 12.87 17.16
N GLN A 61 3.23 12.60 17.77
CA GLN A 61 4.47 13.28 17.41
C GLN A 61 4.91 12.96 15.98
N VAL A 62 4.83 11.68 15.60
CA VAL A 62 5.10 11.22 14.22
C VAL A 62 4.12 11.84 13.24
N ALA A 63 2.81 11.84 13.56
CA ALA A 63 1.78 12.46 12.74
C ALA A 63 2.02 13.97 12.53
N ALA A 64 2.40 14.70 13.59
CA ALA A 64 2.71 16.13 13.51
C ALA A 64 3.88 16.43 12.57
N ARG A 65 4.92 15.58 12.60
CA ARG A 65 6.07 15.69 11.67
C ARG A 65 5.63 15.46 10.23
N THR A 66 4.86 14.40 9.96
CA THR A 66 4.34 14.07 8.63
C THR A 66 3.45 15.19 8.08
N VAL A 67 2.56 15.75 8.90
CA VAL A 67 1.70 16.88 8.52
C VAL A 67 2.52 18.08 8.06
N LYS A 68 3.60 18.43 8.78
CA LYS A 68 4.50 19.55 8.43
C LYS A 68 5.26 19.25 7.15
N LEU A 69 5.76 18.03 6.99
CA LEU A 69 6.59 17.63 5.85
C LEU A 69 5.80 17.70 4.53
N PHE A 70 4.53 17.32 4.54
CA PHE A 70 3.68 17.31 3.35
C PHE A 70 2.73 18.52 3.26
N ALA A 71 3.01 19.61 3.99
CA ALA A 71 2.11 20.77 4.06
C ALA A 71 1.78 21.36 2.68
N ASP A 72 2.77 21.49 1.81
CA ASP A 72 2.67 22.14 0.51
C ASP A 72 2.35 21.19 -0.66
N ALA A 73 2.29 19.86 -0.40
CA ALA A 73 2.00 18.88 -1.43
C ALA A 73 0.53 18.97 -1.91
N SER A 74 0.27 19.12 -3.19
CA SER A 74 -1.08 19.13 -3.76
C SER A 74 -1.72 17.74 -3.75
N HIS A 75 -0.94 16.70 -3.99
CA HIS A 75 -1.31 15.30 -3.87
C HIS A 75 -0.23 14.56 -3.09
N VAL A 76 -0.63 13.66 -2.20
CA VAL A 76 0.26 12.73 -1.51
C VAL A 76 -0.15 11.31 -1.90
N VAL A 77 0.77 10.56 -2.49
CA VAL A 77 0.52 9.20 -2.99
C VAL A 77 1.31 8.20 -2.18
N VAL A 78 0.62 7.16 -1.70
CA VAL A 78 1.17 6.20 -0.74
C VAL A 78 1.02 4.78 -1.29
N PRO A 79 2.09 3.97 -1.39
CA PRO A 79 2.00 2.57 -1.82
C PRO A 79 1.60 1.66 -0.64
N SER A 80 0.57 2.03 0.10
CA SER A 80 0.13 1.26 1.26
C SER A 80 -1.27 1.66 1.73
N GLY A 81 -2.16 0.70 1.81
CA GLY A 81 -3.50 0.90 2.36
C GLY A 81 -3.49 1.27 3.84
N SER A 82 -2.64 0.62 4.65
CA SER A 82 -2.57 0.88 6.10
C SER A 82 -1.99 2.26 6.43
N CYS A 83 -0.93 2.69 5.75
CA CYS A 83 -0.36 4.01 5.95
C CYS A 83 -1.30 5.11 5.44
N THR A 84 -1.99 4.89 4.32
CA THR A 84 -3.02 5.80 3.82
C THR A 84 -4.17 5.94 4.82
N TRP A 85 -4.65 4.83 5.38
CA TRP A 85 -5.66 4.84 6.43
C TRP A 85 -5.20 5.65 7.65
N MET A 86 -3.98 5.41 8.13
CA MET A 86 -3.42 6.14 9.28
C MET A 86 -3.46 7.64 9.08
N VAL A 87 -3.03 8.13 7.90
CA VAL A 87 -3.05 9.56 7.58
C VAL A 87 -4.48 10.10 7.49
N LYS A 88 -5.38 9.35 6.84
CA LYS A 88 -6.74 9.84 6.55
C LYS A 88 -7.67 9.78 7.75
N ALA A 89 -7.60 8.72 8.54
CA ALA A 89 -8.56 8.46 9.61
C ALA A 89 -8.04 8.85 10.99
N GLU A 90 -6.76 8.57 11.29
CA GLU A 90 -6.26 8.67 12.65
C GLU A 90 -5.54 9.99 12.97
N TYR A 91 -4.85 10.60 12.00
CA TYR A 91 -4.10 11.83 12.24
C TYR A 91 -4.96 12.99 12.79
N PRO A 92 -6.17 13.28 12.24
CA PRO A 92 -7.02 14.32 12.78
C PRO A 92 -7.39 14.11 14.25
N GLY A 93 -7.67 12.84 14.62
CA GLY A 93 -7.98 12.44 15.99
C GLY A 93 -6.79 12.52 16.94
N LEU A 94 -5.61 12.07 16.49
CA LEU A 94 -4.37 12.15 17.26
C LEU A 94 -3.94 13.58 17.56
N LEU A 95 -4.21 14.50 16.64
CA LEU A 95 -3.81 15.93 16.75
C LEU A 95 -4.92 16.85 17.25
N LYS A 96 -6.01 16.29 17.81
CA LYS A 96 -7.19 17.05 18.25
C LYS A 96 -6.91 18.15 19.26
N HIS A 97 -5.85 18.03 20.05
CA HIS A 97 -5.47 19.04 21.08
C HIS A 97 -4.53 20.13 20.56
N ALA A 98 -4.15 20.11 19.27
CA ALA A 98 -3.32 21.11 18.62
C ALA A 98 -4.04 21.65 17.37
N PRO A 99 -4.87 22.71 17.47
CA PRO A 99 -5.80 23.13 16.41
C PRO A 99 -5.15 23.34 15.04
N ALA A 100 -3.99 23.99 14.97
CA ALA A 100 -3.28 24.23 13.71
C ALA A 100 -2.78 22.93 13.06
N LEU A 101 -2.26 21.99 13.86
CA LEU A 101 -1.82 20.67 13.38
C LEU A 101 -3.01 19.82 12.96
N ARG A 102 -4.13 19.89 13.68
CA ARG A 102 -5.37 19.21 13.31
C ARG A 102 -5.89 19.68 11.96
N ALA A 103 -5.97 20.98 11.73
CA ALA A 103 -6.37 21.54 10.44
C ALA A 103 -5.43 21.08 9.30
N GLY A 104 -4.12 21.06 9.57
CA GLY A 104 -3.12 20.51 8.67
C GLY A 104 -3.33 19.02 8.37
N ALA A 105 -3.65 18.21 9.39
CA ALA A 105 -3.94 16.78 9.25
C ALA A 105 -5.22 16.54 8.43
N GLU A 106 -6.28 17.31 8.67
CA GLU A 106 -7.51 17.23 7.88
C GLU A 106 -7.26 17.61 6.41
N SER A 107 -6.45 18.65 6.17
CA SER A 107 -6.01 19.03 4.81
C SER A 107 -5.18 17.93 4.15
N LEU A 108 -4.21 17.37 4.85
CA LEU A 108 -3.38 16.26 4.37
C LEU A 108 -4.24 15.02 4.06
N ALA A 109 -5.17 14.66 4.92
CA ALA A 109 -6.09 13.53 4.75
C ALA A 109 -6.89 13.62 3.44
N ARG A 110 -7.36 14.84 3.07
CA ARG A 110 -8.07 15.05 1.78
C ARG A 110 -7.19 14.85 0.56
N ARG A 111 -5.90 15.19 0.64
CA ARG A 111 -4.93 15.14 -0.47
C ARG A 111 -4.19 13.81 -0.57
N THR A 112 -4.28 12.96 0.45
CA THR A 112 -3.61 11.65 0.49
C THR A 112 -4.48 10.58 -0.16
N ARG A 113 -3.87 9.79 -1.04
CA ARG A 113 -4.50 8.64 -1.70
C ARG A 113 -3.53 7.46 -1.74
N GLU A 114 -4.08 6.27 -1.65
CA GLU A 114 -3.34 5.06 -2.01
C GLU A 114 -3.08 5.07 -3.53
N LEU A 115 -1.98 4.45 -3.95
CA LEU A 115 -1.47 4.49 -5.32
C LEU A 115 -2.52 4.12 -6.37
N SER A 116 -3.21 2.99 -6.20
CA SER A 116 -4.20 2.52 -7.18
C SER A 116 -5.36 3.49 -7.33
N ARG A 117 -5.84 4.01 -6.20
CA ARG A 117 -6.90 4.99 -6.16
C ARG A 117 -6.49 6.32 -6.78
N PHE A 118 -5.24 6.75 -6.59
CA PHE A 118 -4.71 7.94 -7.25
C PHE A 118 -4.70 7.79 -8.78
N ILE A 119 -4.23 6.63 -9.28
CA ILE A 119 -4.16 6.38 -10.72
C ILE A 119 -5.56 6.37 -11.34
N VAL A 120 -6.52 5.71 -10.70
CA VAL A 120 -7.88 5.58 -11.26
C VAL A 120 -8.70 6.85 -11.09
N GLU A 121 -8.73 7.44 -9.87
CA GLU A 121 -9.63 8.58 -9.59
C GLU A 121 -9.06 9.94 -10.02
N VAL A 122 -7.74 10.13 -9.96
CA VAL A 122 -7.12 11.42 -10.24
C VAL A 122 -6.58 11.48 -11.66
N LEU A 123 -5.91 10.42 -12.13
CA LEU A 123 -5.38 10.36 -13.48
C LEU A 123 -6.41 9.86 -14.50
N GLY A 124 -7.50 9.22 -14.07
CA GLY A 124 -8.50 8.62 -14.97
C GLY A 124 -7.99 7.41 -15.76
N VAL A 125 -6.90 6.77 -15.30
CA VAL A 125 -6.22 5.69 -16.01
C VAL A 125 -6.64 4.34 -15.45
N THR A 126 -7.08 3.43 -16.33
CA THR A 126 -7.39 2.03 -15.99
C THR A 126 -6.68 1.04 -16.90
N LYS A 127 -6.06 1.51 -18.00
CA LYS A 127 -5.26 0.67 -18.91
C LYS A 127 -3.81 1.11 -18.85
N ILE A 128 -2.91 0.19 -18.57
CA ILE A 128 -1.48 0.46 -18.39
C ILE A 128 -0.70 -0.57 -19.20
N GLU A 129 0.13 -0.10 -20.10
CA GLU A 129 1.10 -0.94 -20.78
C GLU A 129 2.18 -1.37 -19.80
N SER A 130 2.38 -2.68 -19.67
CA SER A 130 3.39 -3.29 -18.83
C SER A 130 3.94 -4.53 -19.53
N PRO A 131 5.25 -4.80 -19.46
CA PRO A 131 5.84 -6.01 -20.01
C PRO A 131 5.49 -7.28 -19.21
N PHE A 132 4.85 -7.13 -18.05
CA PHE A 132 4.45 -8.28 -17.24
C PHE A 132 3.33 -9.07 -17.93
N GLN A 133 3.49 -10.40 -17.94
CA GLN A 133 2.49 -11.32 -18.45
C GLN A 133 2.32 -12.51 -17.49
N GLY A 134 1.10 -12.98 -17.37
CA GLY A 134 0.78 -14.19 -16.64
C GLY A 134 -0.37 -14.04 -15.65
N ARG A 135 -0.64 -15.15 -14.96
CA ARG A 135 -1.72 -15.26 -13.99
C ARG A 135 -1.31 -14.64 -12.66
N VAL A 136 -2.15 -13.74 -12.15
CA VAL A 136 -2.00 -13.11 -10.83
C VAL A 136 -3.24 -13.33 -9.98
N THR A 137 -3.06 -13.33 -8.67
CA THR A 137 -4.17 -13.26 -7.72
C THR A 137 -3.98 -12.04 -6.80
N TYR A 138 -5.07 -11.46 -6.30
CA TYR A 138 -5.02 -10.22 -5.55
C TYR A 138 -5.52 -10.38 -4.11
N HIS A 139 -4.74 -9.89 -3.15
CA HIS A 139 -5.11 -9.81 -1.73
C HIS A 139 -5.61 -8.42 -1.37
N ASP A 140 -6.85 -8.32 -0.92
CA ASP A 140 -7.40 -7.09 -0.33
C ASP A 140 -6.78 -6.86 1.05
N SER A 141 -5.89 -5.88 1.15
CA SER A 141 -5.35 -5.47 2.45
C SER A 141 -6.46 -4.92 3.32
N CYS A 142 -6.55 -5.34 4.58
CA CYS A 142 -7.71 -5.05 5.43
C CYS A 142 -7.96 -3.54 5.63
N HIS A 143 -6.92 -2.72 5.77
CA HIS A 143 -7.06 -1.27 5.88
C HIS A 143 -7.46 -0.62 4.53
N LEU A 144 -7.01 -1.17 3.40
CA LEU A 144 -7.42 -0.68 2.09
C LEU A 144 -8.91 -0.97 1.87
N LEU A 145 -9.31 -2.23 2.05
CA LEU A 145 -10.69 -2.66 1.83
C LEU A 145 -11.65 -2.08 2.87
N ARG A 146 -11.45 -2.38 4.16
CA ARG A 146 -12.42 -2.05 5.22
C ARG A 146 -12.27 -0.63 5.71
N GLY A 147 -11.05 -0.12 5.73
CA GLY A 147 -10.77 1.23 6.18
C GLY A 147 -11.08 2.28 5.12
N LEU A 148 -10.54 2.12 3.93
CA LEU A 148 -10.66 3.09 2.85
C LEU A 148 -11.81 2.79 1.88
N GLY A 149 -12.49 1.64 2.00
CA GLY A 149 -13.55 1.22 1.08
C GLY A 149 -13.04 0.93 -0.33
N GLU A 150 -11.76 0.53 -0.47
CA GLU A 150 -11.12 0.40 -1.77
C GLU A 150 -10.75 -1.06 -2.07
N SER A 151 -11.28 -1.57 -3.15
CA SER A 151 -10.94 -2.88 -3.73
C SER A 151 -11.08 -2.88 -5.26
N ALA A 152 -11.75 -1.88 -5.81
CA ALA A 152 -12.08 -1.80 -7.22
C ALA A 152 -10.89 -1.32 -8.06
N SER A 153 -10.19 -0.28 -7.60
CA SER A 153 -9.09 0.35 -8.35
C SER A 153 -7.92 -0.62 -8.60
N PRO A 154 -7.42 -1.40 -7.63
CA PRO A 154 -6.36 -2.38 -7.89
C PRO A 154 -6.78 -3.43 -8.93
N ARG A 155 -8.00 -3.93 -8.84
CA ARG A 155 -8.54 -4.92 -9.80
C ARG A 155 -8.73 -4.34 -11.19
N ALA A 156 -9.23 -3.10 -11.29
CA ALA A 156 -9.37 -2.40 -12.57
C ALA A 156 -8.01 -2.24 -13.26
N LEU A 157 -6.98 -1.85 -12.51
CA LEU A 157 -5.63 -1.70 -13.04
C LEU A 157 -5.03 -3.04 -13.47
N LEU A 158 -5.16 -4.11 -12.67
CA LEU A 158 -4.66 -5.43 -13.02
C LEU A 158 -5.33 -5.98 -14.29
N ARG A 159 -6.66 -5.83 -14.41
CA ARG A 159 -7.39 -6.22 -15.63
C ARG A 159 -7.06 -5.33 -16.84
N GLY A 160 -6.59 -4.13 -16.60
CA GLY A 160 -6.20 -3.17 -17.62
C GLY A 160 -4.78 -3.38 -18.17
N VAL A 161 -3.98 -4.30 -17.63
CA VAL A 161 -2.66 -4.65 -18.15
C VAL A 161 -2.80 -5.76 -19.19
N PRO A 162 -2.41 -5.54 -20.46
CA PRO A 162 -2.41 -6.58 -21.48
C PRO A 162 -1.55 -7.78 -21.06
N GLY A 163 -2.09 -9.00 -21.18
CA GLY A 163 -1.38 -10.24 -20.82
C GLY A 163 -1.44 -10.61 -19.33
N VAL A 164 -2.09 -9.82 -18.48
CA VAL A 164 -2.43 -10.21 -17.10
C VAL A 164 -3.77 -10.93 -17.05
N GLU A 165 -3.78 -12.12 -16.47
CA GLU A 165 -4.98 -12.86 -16.09
C GLU A 165 -5.19 -12.72 -14.58
N LEU A 166 -6.19 -11.94 -14.16
CA LEU A 166 -6.55 -11.82 -12.75
C LEU A 166 -7.48 -12.97 -12.34
N VAL A 167 -7.00 -13.86 -11.48
CA VAL A 167 -7.79 -14.91 -10.82
C VAL A 167 -8.14 -14.41 -9.43
N GLU A 168 -9.42 -14.32 -9.11
CA GLU A 168 -9.85 -13.87 -7.79
C GLU A 168 -9.42 -14.85 -6.69
N LEU A 169 -8.87 -14.30 -5.61
CA LEU A 169 -8.42 -15.06 -4.45
C LEU A 169 -9.63 -15.48 -3.59
N PRO A 170 -9.87 -16.75 -3.34
CA PRO A 170 -10.86 -17.16 -2.34
C PRO A 170 -10.52 -16.57 -0.98
N GLY A 171 -11.45 -15.81 -0.37
CA GLY A 171 -11.20 -15.09 0.87
C GLY A 171 -10.17 -13.96 0.70
N ALA A 172 -10.18 -13.24 -0.42
CA ALA A 172 -9.31 -12.08 -0.66
C ALA A 172 -9.36 -11.06 0.47
N ASP A 173 -10.54 -10.86 1.07
CA ASP A 173 -10.86 -9.95 2.17
C ASP A 173 -10.39 -10.44 3.56
N GLN A 174 -9.99 -11.71 3.70
CA GLN A 174 -9.48 -12.25 4.95
C GLN A 174 -8.09 -11.70 5.25
N CYS A 175 -7.79 -11.49 6.54
CA CYS A 175 -6.50 -10.99 6.99
C CYS A 175 -5.34 -11.90 6.56
N CYS A 176 -4.17 -11.29 6.30
CA CYS A 176 -2.92 -12.03 6.05
C CYS A 176 -2.22 -12.54 7.33
N GLY A 177 -2.69 -12.10 8.50
CA GLY A 177 -2.08 -12.47 9.79
C GLY A 177 -0.97 -11.54 10.28
N PHE A 178 -0.54 -10.53 9.51
CA PHE A 178 0.56 -9.64 9.92
C PHE A 178 0.22 -8.82 11.18
N GLY A 179 -0.72 -7.89 11.09
CA GLY A 179 -1.16 -7.04 12.21
C GLY A 179 -0.06 -6.27 12.96
N GLY A 180 1.13 -6.10 12.38
CA GLY A 180 2.27 -5.44 13.03
C GLY A 180 2.76 -6.22 14.25
N SER A 181 2.66 -5.62 15.44
CA SER A 181 3.04 -6.26 16.72
C SER A 181 2.24 -7.54 17.02
N PHE A 182 1.06 -7.72 16.43
CA PHE A 182 0.23 -8.91 16.59
C PHE A 182 0.96 -10.19 16.17
N SER A 183 1.61 -10.18 15.01
CA SER A 183 2.34 -11.35 14.50
C SER A 183 3.51 -11.77 15.38
N VAL A 184 4.09 -10.84 16.14
CA VAL A 184 5.18 -11.10 17.08
C VAL A 184 4.65 -11.55 18.43
N ARG A 185 3.55 -10.95 18.92
CA ARG A 185 2.98 -11.23 20.23
C ARG A 185 2.12 -12.49 20.27
N LEU A 186 1.48 -12.84 19.16
CA LEU A 186 0.59 -13.98 19.01
C LEU A 186 0.97 -14.80 17.75
N PRO A 187 2.21 -15.32 17.68
CA PRO A 187 2.75 -15.92 16.47
C PRO A 187 1.97 -17.15 15.98
N GLU A 188 1.46 -17.97 16.90
CA GLU A 188 0.67 -19.16 16.54
C GLU A 188 -0.66 -18.78 15.87
N VAL A 189 -1.36 -17.77 16.39
CA VAL A 189 -2.60 -17.27 15.81
C VAL A 189 -2.33 -16.63 14.45
N SER A 190 -1.29 -15.80 14.38
CA SER A 190 -0.84 -15.17 13.14
C SER A 190 -0.53 -16.22 12.05
N THR A 191 0.20 -17.27 12.42
CA THR A 191 0.57 -18.36 11.50
C THR A 191 -0.66 -19.14 11.04
N SER A 192 -1.60 -19.44 11.94
CA SER A 192 -2.85 -20.14 11.59
C SER A 192 -3.68 -19.34 10.58
N ILE A 193 -3.74 -18.00 10.72
CA ILE A 193 -4.40 -17.12 9.76
C ILE A 193 -3.67 -17.13 8.42
N LEU A 194 -2.34 -17.01 8.46
CA LEU A 194 -1.48 -17.03 7.27
C LEU A 194 -1.62 -18.34 6.50
N ASP A 195 -1.61 -19.48 7.18
CA ASP A 195 -1.68 -20.80 6.55
C ASP A 195 -2.95 -20.99 5.73
N LYS A 196 -4.10 -20.56 6.27
CA LYS A 196 -5.37 -20.58 5.52
C LYS A 196 -5.31 -19.67 4.28
N LYS A 197 -4.72 -18.48 4.43
CA LYS A 197 -4.56 -17.54 3.32
C LYS A 197 -3.67 -18.13 2.22
N LEU A 198 -2.53 -18.72 2.58
CA LEU A 198 -1.59 -19.26 1.61
C LEU A 198 -2.14 -20.50 0.89
N ALA A 199 -2.91 -21.35 1.56
CA ALA A 199 -3.60 -22.46 0.91
C ALA A 199 -4.54 -21.97 -0.20
N ASN A 200 -5.29 -20.89 0.05
CA ASN A 200 -6.14 -20.26 -0.96
C ASN A 200 -5.31 -19.66 -2.11
N VAL A 201 -4.18 -19.01 -1.80
CA VAL A 201 -3.27 -18.45 -2.82
C VAL A 201 -2.74 -19.54 -3.75
N GLU A 202 -2.23 -20.64 -3.20
CA GLU A 202 -1.67 -21.76 -3.95
C GLU A 202 -2.74 -22.45 -4.82
N ALA A 203 -3.98 -22.55 -4.31
CA ALA A 203 -5.09 -23.13 -5.05
C ALA A 203 -5.51 -22.31 -6.30
N THR A 204 -5.15 -21.02 -6.39
CA THR A 204 -5.43 -20.20 -7.59
C THR A 204 -4.60 -20.60 -8.81
N GLY A 205 -3.46 -21.25 -8.62
CA GLY A 205 -2.47 -21.50 -9.66
C GLY A 205 -1.84 -20.23 -10.23
N ALA A 206 -1.94 -19.11 -9.49
CA ALA A 206 -1.32 -17.85 -9.90
C ALA A 206 0.20 -17.88 -9.76
N ARG A 207 0.90 -17.22 -10.69
CA ARG A 207 2.34 -17.00 -10.60
C ARG A 207 2.72 -15.98 -9.52
N CYS A 208 1.88 -14.95 -9.37
CA CYS A 208 2.10 -13.90 -8.40
C CYS A 208 0.87 -13.64 -7.53
N LEU A 209 1.14 -13.44 -6.23
CA LEU A 209 0.20 -12.85 -5.28
C LEU A 209 0.48 -11.34 -5.22
N VAL A 210 -0.49 -10.54 -5.63
CA VAL A 210 -0.39 -9.08 -5.65
C VAL A 210 -1.07 -8.48 -4.42
N ALA A 211 -0.45 -7.48 -3.81
CA ALA A 211 -1.06 -6.68 -2.75
C ALA A 211 -0.58 -5.22 -2.81
N CYS A 212 -1.29 -4.33 -2.09
CA CYS A 212 -0.98 -2.90 -1.97
C CYS A 212 -0.48 -2.52 -0.56
N ASP A 213 0.18 -3.44 0.14
CA ASP A 213 0.67 -3.18 1.49
C ASP A 213 1.90 -4.01 1.82
N ALA A 214 3.01 -3.33 2.12
CA ALA A 214 4.30 -3.98 2.39
C ALA A 214 4.25 -4.97 3.57
N GLY A 215 3.45 -4.68 4.61
CA GLY A 215 3.28 -5.60 5.73
C GLY A 215 2.59 -6.92 5.32
N CYS A 216 1.60 -6.85 4.44
CA CYS A 216 0.95 -8.04 3.89
C CYS A 216 1.91 -8.84 2.99
N LEU A 217 2.70 -8.14 2.16
CA LEU A 217 3.71 -8.77 1.29
C LEU A 217 4.78 -9.48 2.10
N MET A 218 5.29 -8.85 3.16
CA MET A 218 6.28 -9.45 4.06
C MET A 218 5.76 -10.72 4.72
N GLN A 219 4.54 -10.68 5.25
CA GLN A 219 3.91 -11.82 5.92
C GLN A 219 3.66 -12.98 4.96
N MET A 220 2.98 -12.70 3.84
CA MET A 220 2.62 -13.74 2.88
C MET A 220 3.83 -14.22 2.08
N GLY A 221 4.71 -13.33 1.65
CA GLY A 221 5.94 -13.68 0.94
C GLY A 221 6.87 -14.55 1.78
N GLY A 222 7.09 -14.19 3.05
CA GLY A 222 7.84 -15.02 3.98
C GLY A 222 7.20 -16.40 4.23
N GLY A 223 5.88 -16.48 4.26
CA GLY A 223 5.15 -17.73 4.35
C GLY A 223 5.30 -18.60 3.09
N LEU A 224 5.15 -18.02 1.90
CA LEU A 224 5.36 -18.71 0.62
C LEU A 224 6.79 -19.25 0.49
N THR A 225 7.79 -18.46 0.86
CA THR A 225 9.19 -18.89 0.89
C THR A 225 9.41 -20.10 1.80
N ARG A 226 8.87 -20.08 3.03
CA ARG A 226 8.97 -21.22 3.96
C ARG A 226 8.29 -22.49 3.45
N ARG A 227 7.28 -22.35 2.59
CA ARG A 227 6.59 -23.47 1.93
C ARG A 227 7.27 -23.93 0.64
N SER A 228 8.38 -23.30 0.25
CA SER A 228 9.02 -23.52 -1.05
C SER A 228 8.03 -23.36 -2.23
N SER A 229 7.06 -22.45 -2.07
CA SER A 229 6.06 -22.16 -3.08
C SER A 229 6.68 -21.41 -4.26
N ALA A 230 6.25 -21.73 -5.49
CA ALA A 230 6.66 -21.01 -6.68
C ALA A 230 5.97 -19.64 -6.83
N VAL A 231 4.94 -19.36 -6.02
CA VAL A 231 4.20 -18.11 -6.08
C VAL A 231 5.03 -16.98 -5.46
N LYS A 232 5.20 -15.88 -6.19
CA LYS A 232 5.89 -14.69 -5.71
C LYS A 232 4.90 -13.67 -5.14
N ALA A 233 5.20 -13.11 -3.97
CA ALA A 233 4.45 -11.97 -3.43
C ALA A 233 5.04 -10.67 -3.97
N VAL A 234 4.24 -9.85 -4.67
CA VAL A 234 4.69 -8.63 -5.35
C VAL A 234 3.74 -7.47 -5.08
N HIS A 235 4.26 -6.26 -5.10
CA HIS A 235 3.44 -5.06 -4.98
C HIS A 235 2.74 -4.74 -6.31
N LEU A 236 1.52 -4.17 -6.23
CA LEU A 236 0.79 -3.71 -7.41
C LEU A 236 1.65 -2.80 -8.32
N ALA A 237 2.40 -1.86 -7.73
CA ALA A 237 3.29 -0.97 -8.48
C ALA A 237 4.27 -1.71 -9.38
N GLN A 238 4.84 -2.84 -8.91
CA GLN A 238 5.81 -3.63 -9.66
C GLN A 238 5.16 -4.33 -10.88
N VAL A 239 3.93 -4.83 -10.71
CA VAL A 239 3.16 -5.42 -11.84
C VAL A 239 2.87 -4.35 -12.89
N LEU A 240 2.40 -3.18 -12.46
CA LEU A 240 2.04 -2.07 -13.36
C LEU A 240 3.27 -1.45 -14.03
N ALA A 241 4.40 -1.38 -13.34
CA ALA A 241 5.68 -0.92 -13.91
C ALA A 241 6.33 -1.97 -14.81
N GLY A 242 6.05 -3.27 -14.59
CA GLY A 242 6.71 -4.38 -15.23
C GLY A 242 8.08 -4.71 -14.60
N GLU A 243 8.28 -4.37 -13.34
CA GLU A 243 9.53 -4.47 -12.59
C GLU A 243 9.42 -5.51 -11.46
N ILE A 244 9.14 -6.75 -11.83
CA ILE A 244 9.04 -7.85 -10.87
C ILE A 244 10.41 -8.47 -10.66
N PRO A 245 10.84 -8.66 -9.39
CA PRO A 245 12.09 -9.34 -9.08
C PRO A 245 12.14 -10.76 -9.69
N PRO A 246 13.32 -11.22 -10.14
CA PRO A 246 13.52 -12.52 -10.77
C PRO A 246 13.17 -13.69 -9.86
#